data_6b504741ea1f08bef7eb28de08f2ae8f
#
_entry.id   6b504741ea1f08bef7eb28de08f2ae8f
#
_cell.length_a   1.000
_cell.length_b   1.000
_cell.length_c   1.000
_cell.angle_alpha   90.00
_cell.angle_beta   90.00
_cell.angle_gamma   90.00
#
_symmetry.space_group_name_H-M   'P 1'
#
loop_
_entity.id
_entity.type
_entity.pdbx_description
1 polymer ?
#
loop_
_entity_poly.entity_id
_entity_poly.type
_entity_poly.pdbx_seq_one_letter_code
_entity_poly.pdbx_strand_id
1 'polypeptide(L)'
;MSATAEAVTRLLGLEVVAVRDVSGGDLSSVSQVTLANGDTLIAKHAIGATAEAGMLRAIAATGAPAPAVYAADYAWLLMEDVPAQGGMAGAWGDLARILGLLHARQDARYGWPADHAFGPIKIANEWSDDWPAFWAERRLRCHLPYVPPELGRRIERLADRLGALFSARPPSSLLHGDLWGGNILVAADRVAALIDPACYYGDREVDVAMLTLFDRPPPAFFEALALAEGWRDRQPIYRLWPLLVHLRLFGKSYAGAVDAALSAVRF
;
A
#
# COMPACT_ATOMS: atom_id res chain seq x y z
N MET A 1 24.29 -21.25 10.22
CA MET A 1 22.86 -20.79 10.27
C MET A 1 22.63 -19.83 9.12
N SER A 2 21.41 -19.77 8.56
CA SER A 2 21.08 -18.73 7.59
C SER A 2 20.95 -17.37 8.28
N ALA A 3 21.12 -16.26 7.52
CA ALA A 3 20.92 -14.90 8.05
C ALA A 3 19.52 -14.73 8.68
N THR A 4 18.51 -15.37 8.11
CA THR A 4 17.13 -15.38 8.64
C THR A 4 17.09 -16.05 10.02
N ALA A 5 17.69 -17.22 10.20
CA ALA A 5 17.70 -17.91 11.49
C ALA A 5 18.46 -17.11 12.56
N GLU A 6 19.58 -16.47 12.20
CA GLU A 6 20.33 -15.59 13.09
C GLU A 6 19.51 -14.38 13.52
N ALA A 7 18.76 -13.76 12.59
CA ALA A 7 17.89 -12.64 12.90
C ALA A 7 16.76 -13.02 13.87
N VAL A 8 16.08 -14.17 13.65
CA VAL A 8 15.03 -14.67 14.54
C VAL A 8 15.58 -14.96 15.92
N THR A 9 16.71 -15.67 16.04
CA THR A 9 17.35 -15.97 17.33
C THR A 9 17.76 -14.67 18.06
N ARG A 10 18.33 -13.72 17.34
CA ARG A 10 18.75 -12.43 17.92
C ARG A 10 17.58 -11.59 18.41
N LEU A 11 16.48 -11.51 17.65
CA LEU A 11 15.36 -10.63 17.92
C LEU A 11 14.32 -11.21 18.89
N LEU A 12 14.13 -12.54 18.88
CA LEU A 12 13.12 -13.22 19.70
C LEU A 12 13.72 -14.14 20.76
N GLY A 13 15.01 -14.50 20.70
CA GLY A 13 15.62 -15.50 21.57
C GLY A 13 15.13 -16.92 21.30
N LEU A 14 14.53 -17.20 20.14
CA LEU A 14 13.92 -18.48 19.81
C LEU A 14 14.83 -19.32 18.89
N GLU A 15 14.81 -20.64 19.09
CA GLU A 15 15.54 -21.60 18.28
C GLU A 15 14.77 -21.88 16.97
N VAL A 16 15.49 -21.82 15.83
CA VAL A 16 14.97 -22.06 14.49
C VAL A 16 15.35 -23.47 14.03
N VAL A 17 14.37 -24.26 13.60
CA VAL A 17 14.58 -25.61 13.08
C VAL A 17 14.51 -25.70 11.56
N ALA A 18 13.75 -24.80 10.90
CA ALA A 18 13.68 -24.73 9.45
C ALA A 18 13.43 -23.31 8.95
N VAL A 19 13.97 -23.01 7.75
CA VAL A 19 13.70 -21.78 7.01
C VAL A 19 13.35 -22.18 5.58
N ARG A 20 12.21 -21.70 5.08
CA ARG A 20 11.75 -21.94 3.72
C ARG A 20 11.45 -20.60 3.06
N ASP A 21 12.08 -20.33 1.94
CA ASP A 21 11.75 -19.11 1.18
C ASP A 21 10.32 -19.19 0.62
N VAL A 22 9.60 -18.09 0.79
CA VAL A 22 8.25 -17.92 0.26
C VAL A 22 8.36 -16.98 -0.93
N SER A 23 7.70 -17.33 -2.04
CA SER A 23 7.60 -16.44 -3.18
C SER A 23 6.86 -15.17 -2.74
N GLY A 24 7.58 -14.10 -2.54
CA GLY A 24 7.08 -12.79 -2.15
C GLY A 24 7.67 -11.73 -3.07
N GLY A 25 7.10 -10.54 -3.09
CA GLY A 25 7.30 -9.49 -4.07
C GLY A 25 8.74 -9.19 -4.49
N ASP A 26 8.90 -8.50 -5.61
CA ASP A 26 10.17 -8.22 -6.30
C ASP A 26 11.18 -7.37 -5.48
N LEU A 27 10.78 -6.84 -4.31
CA LEU A 27 11.55 -5.83 -3.57
C LEU A 27 12.08 -6.30 -2.21
N SER A 28 11.68 -7.50 -1.72
CA SER A 28 12.09 -8.03 -0.43
C SER A 28 12.23 -9.55 -0.47
N SER A 29 13.07 -10.12 0.40
CA SER A 29 13.09 -11.56 0.62
C SER A 29 12.20 -11.93 1.80
N VAL A 30 11.32 -12.91 1.59
CA VAL A 30 10.37 -13.39 2.58
C VAL A 30 10.62 -14.86 2.83
N SER A 31 10.71 -15.26 4.10
CA SER A 31 10.90 -16.66 4.48
C SER A 31 9.88 -17.04 5.56
N GLN A 32 9.30 -18.22 5.43
CA GLN A 32 8.60 -18.89 6.51
C GLN A 32 9.62 -19.59 7.39
N VAL A 33 9.53 -19.35 8.69
CA VAL A 33 10.45 -19.90 9.68
C VAL A 33 9.66 -20.83 10.61
N THR A 34 10.18 -22.04 10.82
CA THR A 34 9.63 -22.97 11.81
C THR A 34 10.53 -22.96 13.05
N LEU A 35 9.92 -22.75 14.21
CA LEU A 35 10.57 -22.72 15.52
C LEU A 35 10.63 -24.10 16.16
N ALA A 36 11.52 -24.30 17.14
CA ALA A 36 11.70 -25.58 17.83
C ALA A 36 10.43 -26.07 18.58
N ASN A 37 9.52 -25.16 18.94
CA ASN A 37 8.23 -25.48 19.56
C ASN A 37 7.13 -25.89 18.53
N GLY A 38 7.45 -25.87 17.24
CA GLY A 38 6.53 -26.19 16.15
C GLY A 38 5.76 -25.00 15.58
N ASP A 39 5.83 -23.82 16.19
CA ASP A 39 5.18 -22.61 15.66
C ASP A 39 5.86 -22.13 14.38
N THR A 40 5.09 -21.39 13.56
CA THR A 40 5.62 -20.73 12.35
C THR A 40 5.50 -19.22 12.45
N LEU A 41 6.44 -18.53 11.80
CA LEU A 41 6.39 -17.08 11.59
C LEU A 41 6.92 -16.71 10.21
N ILE A 42 6.61 -15.50 9.77
CA ILE A 42 7.18 -14.89 8.57
C ILE A 42 8.34 -13.97 8.99
N ALA A 43 9.48 -14.17 8.36
CA ALA A 43 10.63 -13.28 8.44
C ALA A 43 10.81 -12.57 7.10
N LYS A 44 10.63 -11.24 7.08
CA LYS A 44 10.83 -10.39 5.91
C LYS A 44 12.11 -9.59 6.08
N HIS A 45 13.01 -9.69 5.11
CA HIS A 45 14.23 -8.89 5.04
C HIS A 45 14.00 -7.73 4.05
N ALA A 46 13.95 -6.51 4.57
CA ALA A 46 13.76 -5.29 3.78
C ALA A 46 14.33 -4.09 4.53
N ILE A 47 14.93 -3.15 3.81
CA ILE A 47 15.33 -1.85 4.38
C ILE A 47 14.07 -1.10 4.81
N GLY A 48 14.04 -0.58 6.04
CA GLY A 48 12.86 0.12 6.57
C GLY A 48 11.81 -0.78 7.21
N ALA A 49 12.15 -2.03 7.56
CA ALA A 49 11.24 -2.99 8.21
C ALA A 49 10.56 -2.43 9.49
N THR A 50 11.22 -1.55 10.25
CA THR A 50 10.59 -0.84 11.38
C THR A 50 9.44 0.08 10.97
N ALA A 51 9.52 0.72 9.81
CA ALA A 51 8.44 1.56 9.29
C ALA A 51 7.23 0.70 8.91
N GLU A 52 7.44 -0.40 8.20
CA GLU A 52 6.39 -1.36 7.85
C GLU A 52 5.74 -1.97 9.10
N ALA A 53 6.54 -2.35 10.10
CA ALA A 53 6.03 -2.81 11.39
C ALA A 53 5.11 -1.79 12.07
N GLY A 54 5.45 -0.50 12.01
CA GLY A 54 4.61 0.60 12.49
C GLY A 54 3.29 0.71 11.72
N MET A 55 3.33 0.53 10.40
CA MET A 55 2.15 0.56 9.54
C MET A 55 1.20 -0.62 9.81
N LEU A 56 1.72 -1.85 9.94
CA LEU A 56 0.91 -3.02 10.30
C LEU A 56 0.22 -2.85 11.66
N ARG A 57 0.94 -2.32 12.67
CA ARG A 57 0.33 -2.00 13.97
C ARG A 57 -0.74 -0.92 13.88
N ALA A 58 -0.54 0.08 13.02
CA ALA A 58 -1.55 1.12 12.80
C ALA A 58 -2.81 0.58 12.14
N ILE A 59 -2.70 -0.34 11.16
CA ILE A 59 -3.82 -1.05 10.56
C ILE A 59 -4.55 -1.87 11.63
N ALA A 60 -3.83 -2.72 12.38
CA ALA A 60 -4.41 -3.55 13.44
C ALA A 60 -5.16 -2.73 14.49
N ALA A 61 -4.65 -1.55 14.84
CA ALA A 61 -5.28 -0.63 15.80
C ALA A 61 -6.64 -0.08 15.33
N THR A 62 -6.98 -0.18 14.04
CA THR A 62 -8.31 0.17 13.51
C THR A 62 -9.34 -0.95 13.66
N GLY A 63 -8.91 -2.14 14.01
CA GLY A 63 -9.71 -3.38 13.96
C GLY A 63 -9.71 -4.04 12.58
N ALA A 64 -9.02 -3.49 11.58
CA ALA A 64 -8.73 -4.18 10.32
C ALA A 64 -7.68 -5.28 10.57
N PRO A 65 -7.81 -6.46 9.94
CA PRO A 65 -6.88 -7.56 10.16
C PRO A 65 -5.51 -7.24 9.52
N ALA A 66 -4.46 -7.43 10.29
CA ALA A 66 -3.07 -7.37 9.85
C ALA A 66 -2.26 -8.40 10.64
N PRO A 67 -1.14 -8.93 10.11
CA PRO A 67 -0.29 -9.84 10.84
C PRO A 67 0.20 -9.23 12.16
N ALA A 68 0.19 -9.99 13.24
CA ALA A 68 0.80 -9.60 14.49
C ALA A 68 2.31 -9.40 14.30
N VAL A 69 2.84 -8.25 14.70
CA VAL A 69 4.27 -7.96 14.63
C VAL A 69 4.96 -8.43 15.89
N TYR A 70 5.81 -9.44 15.81
CA TYR A 70 6.55 -9.99 16.93
C TYR A 70 7.80 -9.17 17.26
N ALA A 71 8.59 -8.83 16.26
CA ALA A 71 9.78 -7.97 16.39
C ALA A 71 10.11 -7.28 15.06
N ALA A 72 10.81 -6.15 15.14
CA ALA A 72 11.39 -5.52 13.97
C ALA A 72 12.65 -4.74 14.34
N ASP A 73 13.63 -4.74 13.43
CA ASP A 73 14.75 -3.80 13.41
C ASP A 73 14.84 -3.10 12.05
N TYR A 74 15.94 -2.44 11.75
CA TYR A 74 16.11 -1.71 10.49
C TYR A 74 15.95 -2.59 9.24
N ALA A 75 16.37 -3.87 9.31
CA ALA A 75 16.45 -4.77 8.17
C ALA A 75 15.48 -5.96 8.23
N TRP A 76 14.94 -6.28 9.40
CA TRP A 76 14.11 -7.45 9.60
C TRP A 76 12.77 -7.11 10.22
N LEU A 77 11.71 -7.69 9.67
CA LEU A 77 10.36 -7.74 10.25
C LEU A 77 9.99 -9.20 10.50
N LEU A 78 9.71 -9.53 11.76
CA LEU A 78 9.21 -10.83 12.18
C LEU A 78 7.75 -10.70 12.56
N MET A 79 6.89 -11.43 11.88
CA MET A 79 5.43 -11.29 12.02
C MET A 79 4.73 -12.64 11.93
N GLU A 80 3.46 -12.64 12.27
CA GLU A 80 2.58 -13.78 12.20
C GLU A 80 2.55 -14.39 10.79
N ASP A 81 2.61 -15.72 10.75
CA ASP A 81 2.35 -16.52 9.55
C ASP A 81 0.83 -16.72 9.42
N VAL A 82 0.18 -15.78 8.73
CA VAL A 82 -1.28 -15.81 8.57
C VAL A 82 -1.66 -16.84 7.51
N PRO A 83 -2.44 -17.87 7.86
CA PRO A 83 -2.92 -18.85 6.89
C PRO A 83 -3.81 -18.19 5.83
N ALA A 84 -3.44 -18.38 4.56
CA ALA A 84 -4.19 -17.86 3.42
C ALA A 84 -4.45 -18.99 2.41
N GLN A 85 -5.72 -19.33 2.22
CA GLN A 85 -6.17 -20.32 1.26
C GLN A 85 -7.47 -19.84 0.64
N GLY A 86 -7.38 -19.10 -0.44
CA GLY A 86 -8.57 -18.54 -1.09
C GLY A 86 -8.24 -17.42 -2.07
N GLY A 87 -9.26 -16.98 -2.79
CA GLY A 87 -9.17 -15.86 -3.71
C GLY A 87 -10.21 -14.79 -3.39
N MET A 88 -10.08 -13.63 -4.01
CA MET A 88 -10.92 -12.46 -3.76
C MET A 88 -12.41 -12.64 -4.11
N ALA A 89 -12.78 -13.67 -4.89
CA ALA A 89 -14.13 -13.80 -5.45
C ALA A 89 -15.25 -13.73 -4.39
N GLY A 90 -15.10 -14.42 -3.25
CA GLY A 90 -16.04 -14.40 -2.14
C GLY A 90 -15.79 -13.32 -1.09
N ALA A 91 -14.65 -12.66 -1.11
CA ALA A 91 -14.17 -11.79 -0.03
C ALA A 91 -14.49 -10.29 -0.23
N TRP A 92 -15.08 -9.87 -1.36
CA TRP A 92 -15.29 -8.46 -1.69
C TRP A 92 -16.14 -7.71 -0.67
N GLY A 93 -17.20 -8.34 -0.16
CA GLY A 93 -18.05 -7.71 0.86
C GLY A 93 -17.31 -7.53 2.20
N ASP A 94 -16.48 -8.51 2.57
CA ASP A 94 -15.67 -8.43 3.78
C ASP A 94 -14.56 -7.39 3.63
N LEU A 95 -13.92 -7.31 2.45
CA LEU A 95 -12.95 -6.26 2.16
C LEU A 95 -13.56 -4.86 2.28
N ALA A 96 -14.77 -4.64 1.73
CA ALA A 96 -15.43 -3.35 1.86
C ALA A 96 -15.68 -2.96 3.33
N ARG A 97 -16.10 -3.91 4.17
CA ARG A 97 -16.26 -3.73 5.62
C ARG A 97 -14.92 -3.38 6.30
N ILE A 98 -13.85 -4.09 5.96
CA ILE A 98 -12.50 -3.88 6.51
C ILE A 98 -11.95 -2.52 6.10
N LEU A 99 -12.12 -2.11 4.85
CA LEU A 99 -11.74 -0.76 4.41
C LEU A 99 -12.55 0.32 5.14
N GLY A 100 -13.80 0.03 5.48
CA GLY A 100 -14.60 0.90 6.36
C GLY A 100 -13.94 1.11 7.73
N LEU A 101 -13.42 0.05 8.36
CA LEU A 101 -12.68 0.15 9.63
C LEU A 101 -11.38 0.94 9.47
N LEU A 102 -10.59 0.62 8.47
CA LEU A 102 -9.30 1.26 8.18
C LEU A 102 -9.49 2.76 7.94
N HIS A 103 -10.39 3.13 7.04
CA HIS A 103 -10.62 4.50 6.62
C HIS A 103 -11.39 5.35 7.66
N ALA A 104 -12.01 4.73 8.67
CA ALA A 104 -12.61 5.45 9.79
C ALA A 104 -11.55 6.12 10.69
N ARG A 105 -10.30 5.61 10.68
CA ARG A 105 -9.19 6.26 11.37
C ARG A 105 -8.74 7.48 10.58
N GLN A 106 -8.80 8.66 11.21
CA GLN A 106 -8.49 9.95 10.57
C GLN A 106 -7.43 10.71 11.35
N ASP A 107 -6.73 11.61 10.65
CA ASP A 107 -5.84 12.63 11.22
C ASP A 107 -6.29 14.01 10.72
N ALA A 108 -5.82 15.08 11.36
CA ALA A 108 -6.09 16.44 10.93
C ALA A 108 -5.32 16.82 9.65
N ARG A 109 -4.26 16.11 9.32
CA ARG A 109 -3.32 16.38 8.23
C ARG A 109 -3.18 15.18 7.32
N TYR A 110 -2.63 15.42 6.13
CA TYR A 110 -2.24 14.39 5.15
C TYR A 110 -0.77 14.06 5.28
N GLY A 111 -0.40 12.79 5.17
CA GLY A 111 0.98 12.33 5.29
C GLY A 111 1.17 11.23 6.32
N TRP A 112 2.42 11.01 6.72
CA TRP A 112 2.80 9.97 7.68
C TRP A 112 4.02 10.43 8.48
N PRO A 113 4.24 9.96 9.73
CA PRO A 113 5.38 10.37 10.56
C PRO A 113 6.75 10.06 9.97
N ALA A 114 6.83 9.12 9.01
CA ALA A 114 8.08 8.72 8.38
C ALA A 114 7.89 8.55 6.87
N ASP A 115 8.95 8.82 6.10
CA ASP A 115 9.01 8.45 4.70
C ASP A 115 9.04 6.91 4.57
N HIS A 116 8.61 6.44 3.43
CA HIS A 116 8.65 5.03 3.04
C HIS A 116 9.47 4.85 1.76
N ALA A 117 9.65 3.61 1.29
CA ALA A 117 10.31 3.36 0.01
C ALA A 117 9.76 2.09 -0.66
N PHE A 118 9.62 2.13 -1.98
CA PHE A 118 9.45 0.96 -2.82
C PHE A 118 10.79 0.66 -3.50
N GLY A 119 11.58 -0.25 -2.91
CA GLY A 119 12.95 -0.48 -3.35
C GLY A 119 13.76 0.83 -3.39
N PRO A 120 14.27 1.25 -4.57
CA PRO A 120 15.05 2.49 -4.70
C PRO A 120 14.19 3.76 -4.74
N ILE A 121 12.87 3.66 -4.74
CA ILE A 121 11.97 4.81 -4.90
C ILE A 121 11.54 5.31 -3.53
N LYS A 122 12.07 6.46 -3.13
CA LYS A 122 11.65 7.15 -1.91
C LYS A 122 10.24 7.70 -2.07
N ILE A 123 9.39 7.48 -1.06
CA ILE A 123 8.03 7.97 -0.91
C ILE A 123 8.02 8.99 0.22
N ALA A 124 8.01 10.27 -0.15
CA ALA A 124 7.94 11.34 0.82
C ALA A 124 6.53 11.45 1.40
N ASN A 125 6.44 11.48 2.73
CA ASN A 125 5.19 11.52 3.49
C ASN A 125 5.11 12.70 4.46
N GLU A 126 5.95 13.72 4.27
CA GLU A 126 5.93 14.93 5.09
C GLU A 126 4.50 15.50 5.18
N TRP A 127 4.10 15.88 6.40
CA TRP A 127 2.75 16.33 6.71
C TRP A 127 2.35 17.59 5.94
N SER A 128 1.09 17.62 5.48
CA SER A 128 0.48 18.75 4.78
C SER A 128 -0.96 18.97 5.27
N ASP A 129 -1.40 20.21 5.31
CA ASP A 129 -2.78 20.60 5.58
C ASP A 129 -3.63 20.71 4.31
N ASP A 130 -3.00 20.58 3.13
CA ASP A 130 -3.62 20.75 1.82
C ASP A 130 -3.44 19.48 0.98
N TRP A 131 -4.56 18.81 0.67
CA TRP A 131 -4.54 17.56 -0.09
C TRP A 131 -4.09 17.73 -1.54
N PRO A 132 -4.62 18.68 -2.33
CA PRO A 132 -4.13 18.98 -3.66
C PRO A 132 -2.62 19.24 -3.71
N ALA A 133 -2.09 20.03 -2.79
CA ALA A 133 -0.66 20.31 -2.70
C ALA A 133 0.14 19.07 -2.33
N PHE A 134 -0.31 18.28 -1.34
CA PHE A 134 0.32 17.00 -0.99
C PHE A 134 0.40 16.07 -2.20
N TRP A 135 -0.72 15.89 -2.91
CA TRP A 135 -0.77 15.01 -4.08
C TRP A 135 0.11 15.52 -5.22
N ALA A 136 0.06 16.83 -5.51
CA ALA A 136 0.91 17.44 -6.52
C ALA A 136 2.39 17.20 -6.25
N GLU A 137 2.87 17.57 -5.05
CA GLU A 137 4.29 17.57 -4.74
C GLU A 137 4.83 16.17 -4.43
N ARG A 138 4.10 15.39 -3.61
CA ARG A 138 4.59 14.12 -3.06
C ARG A 138 4.23 12.90 -3.91
N ARG A 139 3.28 13.03 -4.85
CA ARG A 139 2.78 11.91 -5.65
C ARG A 139 2.92 12.10 -7.16
N LEU A 140 2.98 13.35 -7.64
CA LEU A 140 3.12 13.61 -9.08
C LEU A 140 4.47 14.25 -9.43
N ARG A 141 4.78 15.45 -8.95
CA ARG A 141 5.99 16.20 -9.30
C ARG A 141 7.28 15.49 -8.93
N CYS A 142 7.28 14.71 -7.86
CA CYS A 142 8.42 13.90 -7.44
C CYS A 142 8.91 12.90 -8.52
N HIS A 143 8.08 12.62 -9.54
CA HIS A 143 8.43 11.74 -10.65
C HIS A 143 8.98 12.48 -11.88
N LEU A 144 8.86 13.80 -11.97
CA LEU A 144 9.26 14.58 -13.16
C LEU A 144 10.71 14.34 -13.63
N PRO A 145 11.72 14.20 -12.74
CA PRO A 145 13.08 13.91 -13.17
C PRO A 145 13.29 12.55 -13.84
N TYR A 146 12.29 11.65 -13.71
CA TYR A 146 12.40 10.24 -14.12
C TYR A 146 11.49 9.87 -15.29
N VAL A 147 10.79 10.84 -15.87
CA VAL A 147 9.87 10.61 -16.99
C VAL A 147 10.29 11.41 -18.22
N PRO A 148 9.91 10.99 -19.43
CA PRO A 148 10.20 11.78 -20.65
C PRO A 148 9.62 13.20 -20.54
N PRO A 149 10.29 14.22 -21.13
CA PRO A 149 9.88 15.62 -21.03
C PRO A 149 8.43 15.89 -21.46
N GLU A 150 7.94 15.20 -22.48
CA GLU A 150 6.56 15.34 -22.96
C GLU A 150 5.55 14.90 -21.90
N LEU A 151 5.80 13.73 -21.28
CA LEU A 151 4.99 13.21 -20.21
C LEU A 151 5.08 14.12 -18.97
N GLY A 152 6.28 14.60 -18.63
CA GLY A 152 6.51 15.53 -17.53
C GLY A 152 5.68 16.81 -17.66
N ARG A 153 5.62 17.41 -18.85
CA ARG A 153 4.78 18.60 -19.09
C ARG A 153 3.29 18.35 -18.86
N ARG A 154 2.80 17.15 -19.19
CA ARG A 154 1.40 16.79 -18.94
C ARG A 154 1.11 16.58 -17.46
N ILE A 155 2.03 15.92 -16.75
CA ILE A 155 1.94 15.73 -15.30
C ILE A 155 1.95 17.09 -14.58
N GLU A 156 2.82 18.00 -14.99
CA GLU A 156 2.92 19.35 -14.41
C GLU A 156 1.63 20.14 -14.58
N ARG A 157 1.06 20.16 -15.81
CA ARG A 157 -0.24 20.81 -16.06
C ARG A 157 -1.38 20.22 -15.23
N LEU A 158 -1.38 18.91 -14.99
CA LEU A 158 -2.35 18.29 -14.10
C LEU A 158 -2.13 18.71 -12.65
N ALA A 159 -0.88 18.67 -12.19
CA ALA A 159 -0.53 19.06 -10.83
C ALA A 159 -0.96 20.51 -10.49
N ASP A 160 -0.79 21.44 -11.45
CA ASP A 160 -1.25 22.83 -11.31
C ASP A 160 -2.77 22.97 -11.17
N ARG A 161 -3.54 22.00 -11.63
CA ARG A 161 -5.01 22.04 -11.65
C ARG A 161 -5.69 21.24 -10.54
N LEU A 162 -4.95 20.51 -9.72
CA LEU A 162 -5.55 19.63 -8.71
C LEU A 162 -6.48 20.34 -7.75
N GLY A 163 -6.21 21.62 -7.42
CA GLY A 163 -7.09 22.40 -6.57
C GLY A 163 -8.49 22.66 -7.14
N ALA A 164 -8.65 22.56 -8.47
CA ALA A 164 -9.95 22.65 -9.14
C ALA A 164 -10.59 21.28 -9.40
N LEU A 165 -9.80 20.19 -9.42
CA LEU A 165 -10.24 18.85 -9.74
C LEU A 165 -10.61 18.03 -8.51
N PHE A 166 -9.93 18.26 -7.41
CA PHE A 166 -10.33 17.71 -6.12
C PHE A 166 -11.40 18.63 -5.51
N SER A 167 -12.55 18.06 -5.16
CA SER A 167 -13.49 18.74 -4.28
C SER A 167 -12.76 19.09 -2.97
N ALA A 168 -13.33 20.06 -2.22
CA ALA A 168 -12.79 20.54 -0.95
C ALA A 168 -12.09 19.44 -0.13
N ARG A 169 -11.29 19.75 0.84
CA ARG A 169 -10.51 18.86 1.70
C ARG A 169 -11.19 17.51 1.95
N PRO A 170 -10.78 16.38 1.31
CA PRO A 170 -11.36 15.09 1.64
C PRO A 170 -10.99 14.71 3.07
N PRO A 171 -11.80 13.88 3.78
CA PRO A 171 -11.40 13.34 5.06
C PRO A 171 -10.04 12.65 4.94
N SER A 172 -9.11 13.01 5.82
CA SER A 172 -7.77 12.44 5.86
C SER A 172 -7.83 11.08 6.56
N SER A 173 -8.11 10.03 5.80
CA SER A 173 -8.26 8.65 6.27
C SER A 173 -6.93 7.91 6.27
N LEU A 174 -6.74 6.97 7.23
CA LEU A 174 -5.62 6.05 7.18
C LEU A 174 -5.79 5.12 5.96
N LEU A 175 -4.80 5.14 5.06
CA LEU A 175 -4.76 4.32 3.86
C LEU A 175 -3.87 3.09 4.06
N HIS A 176 -4.18 2.01 3.35
CA HIS A 176 -3.22 0.93 3.11
C HIS A 176 -2.04 1.43 2.26
N GLY A 177 -2.34 2.22 1.23
CA GLY A 177 -1.36 2.90 0.38
C GLY A 177 -0.76 2.04 -0.75
N ASP A 178 -0.87 0.71 -0.65
CA ASP A 178 -0.50 -0.26 -1.70
C ASP A 178 -1.54 -1.39 -1.78
N LEU A 179 -2.82 -1.04 -1.90
CA LEU A 179 -3.93 -1.98 -1.84
C LEU A 179 -4.19 -2.63 -3.20
N TRP A 180 -3.89 -3.91 -3.31
CA TRP A 180 -4.24 -4.75 -4.45
C TRP A 180 -4.36 -6.21 -4.01
N GLY A 181 -4.89 -7.09 -4.86
CA GLY A 181 -5.20 -8.47 -4.50
C GLY A 181 -4.03 -9.27 -3.94
N GLY A 182 -2.79 -8.97 -4.35
CA GLY A 182 -1.59 -9.62 -3.82
C GLY A 182 -1.25 -9.25 -2.37
N ASN A 183 -1.74 -8.11 -1.89
CA ASN A 183 -1.54 -7.62 -0.52
C ASN A 183 -2.74 -7.91 0.39
N ILE A 184 -3.69 -8.75 -0.07
CA ILE A 184 -4.89 -9.14 0.67
C ILE A 184 -4.87 -10.66 0.86
N LEU A 185 -4.59 -11.11 2.06
CA LEU A 185 -4.66 -12.52 2.40
C LEU A 185 -6.11 -12.92 2.65
N VAL A 186 -6.58 -13.99 1.99
CA VAL A 186 -7.95 -14.48 2.08
C VAL A 186 -7.96 -15.91 2.61
N ALA A 187 -8.85 -16.19 3.55
CA ALA A 187 -9.15 -17.53 4.04
C ALA A 187 -10.67 -17.70 4.20
N ALA A 188 -11.22 -18.78 3.66
CA ALA A 188 -12.65 -19.08 3.74
C ALA A 188 -13.56 -17.90 3.37
N ASP A 189 -13.30 -17.29 2.21
CA ASP A 189 -14.03 -16.12 1.66
C ASP A 189 -14.03 -14.86 2.55
N ARG A 190 -13.07 -14.77 3.46
CA ARG A 190 -12.87 -13.60 4.33
C ARG A 190 -11.45 -13.09 4.21
N VAL A 191 -11.28 -11.80 4.39
CA VAL A 191 -9.94 -11.19 4.48
C VAL A 191 -9.31 -11.60 5.81
N ALA A 192 -8.23 -12.37 5.73
CA ALA A 192 -7.48 -12.83 6.90
C ALA A 192 -6.46 -11.79 7.36
N ALA A 193 -5.83 -11.07 6.44
CA ALA A 193 -4.92 -9.96 6.76
C ALA A 193 -4.69 -9.05 5.55
N LEU A 194 -4.35 -7.79 5.83
CA LEU A 194 -3.74 -6.85 4.91
C LEU A 194 -2.23 -6.83 5.19
N ILE A 195 -1.40 -7.00 4.15
CA ILE A 195 0.06 -7.09 4.24
C ILE A 195 0.74 -6.08 3.33
N ASP A 196 2.05 -5.87 3.51
CA ASP A 196 2.88 -4.98 2.68
C ASP A 196 2.31 -3.55 2.54
N PRO A 197 1.95 -2.89 3.64
CA PRO A 197 1.36 -1.56 3.59
C PRO A 197 2.39 -0.48 3.27
N ALA A 198 1.92 0.59 2.63
CA ALA A 198 2.61 1.86 2.45
C ALA A 198 1.76 3.00 3.04
N CYS A 199 1.41 2.89 4.32
CA CYS A 199 0.42 3.73 4.98
C CYS A 199 0.76 5.21 4.96
N TYR A 200 -0.27 6.01 4.78
CA TYR A 200 -0.31 7.44 5.08
C TYR A 200 -1.76 7.89 5.23
N TYR A 201 -1.96 9.07 5.80
CA TYR A 201 -3.27 9.68 5.88
C TYR A 201 -3.56 10.44 4.59
N GLY A 202 -4.69 10.16 3.95
CA GLY A 202 -5.09 10.72 2.66
C GLY A 202 -6.55 10.47 2.30
N ASP A 203 -6.90 10.78 1.04
CA ASP A 203 -8.22 10.45 0.51
C ASP A 203 -8.36 8.95 0.30
N ARG A 204 -9.38 8.33 0.92
CA ARG A 204 -9.65 6.89 0.82
C ARG A 204 -9.86 6.37 -0.60
N GLU A 205 -10.15 7.25 -1.56
CA GLU A 205 -10.28 6.89 -2.98
C GLU A 205 -8.96 6.42 -3.60
N VAL A 206 -7.82 6.73 -2.97
CA VAL A 206 -6.50 6.26 -3.39
C VAL A 206 -6.37 4.75 -3.30
N ASP A 207 -6.83 4.14 -2.20
CA ASP A 207 -6.82 2.68 -2.06
C ASP A 207 -7.72 2.01 -3.10
N VAL A 208 -8.87 2.62 -3.40
CA VAL A 208 -9.77 2.15 -4.47
C VAL A 208 -9.12 2.26 -5.85
N ALA A 209 -8.36 3.33 -6.10
CA ALA A 209 -7.65 3.53 -7.35
C ALA A 209 -6.56 2.47 -7.56
N MET A 210 -5.78 2.17 -6.50
CA MET A 210 -4.77 1.13 -6.55
C MET A 210 -5.39 -0.25 -6.77
N LEU A 211 -6.41 -0.61 -5.98
CA LEU A 211 -7.11 -1.89 -6.11
C LEU A 211 -7.64 -2.11 -7.53
N THR A 212 -8.26 -1.11 -8.12
CA THR A 212 -8.88 -1.22 -9.45
C THR A 212 -7.92 -1.12 -10.63
N LEU A 213 -6.63 -0.97 -10.40
CA LEU A 213 -5.60 -1.16 -11.43
C LEU A 213 -5.43 -2.64 -11.78
N PHE A 214 -5.43 -3.50 -10.79
CA PHE A 214 -5.08 -4.91 -10.94
C PHE A 214 -6.28 -5.84 -10.75
N ASP A 215 -7.28 -5.42 -9.99
CA ASP A 215 -8.43 -6.22 -9.63
C ASP A 215 -9.73 -5.69 -10.25
N ARG A 216 -10.80 -6.50 -10.15
CA ARG A 216 -12.12 -6.17 -10.70
C ARG A 216 -13.21 -6.36 -9.65
N PRO A 217 -13.31 -5.44 -8.67
CA PRO A 217 -14.36 -5.51 -7.66
C PRO A 217 -15.76 -5.44 -8.30
N PRO A 218 -16.74 -6.21 -7.79
CA PRO A 218 -18.12 -6.14 -8.26
C PRO A 218 -18.80 -4.81 -7.86
N PRO A 219 -19.88 -4.39 -8.53
CA PRO A 219 -20.60 -3.15 -8.22
C PRO A 219 -20.98 -3.00 -6.75
N ALA A 220 -21.43 -4.08 -6.09
CA ALA A 220 -21.80 -4.09 -4.68
C ALA A 220 -20.65 -3.67 -3.73
N PHE A 221 -19.40 -3.92 -4.11
CA PHE A 221 -18.23 -3.44 -3.36
C PHE A 221 -18.19 -1.91 -3.29
N PHE A 222 -18.38 -1.23 -4.42
CA PHE A 222 -18.36 0.23 -4.48
C PHE A 222 -19.57 0.85 -3.79
N GLU A 223 -20.74 0.20 -3.87
CA GLU A 223 -21.95 0.61 -3.15
C GLU A 223 -21.72 0.56 -1.63
N ALA A 224 -21.11 -0.53 -1.15
CA ALA A 224 -20.80 -0.68 0.28
C ALA A 224 -19.78 0.36 0.80
N LEU A 225 -18.85 0.82 -0.03
CA LEU A 225 -17.88 1.86 0.34
C LEU A 225 -18.51 3.25 0.45
N ALA A 226 -19.66 3.51 -0.16
CA ALA A 226 -20.34 4.82 -0.17
C ALA A 226 -19.34 5.96 -0.47
N LEU A 227 -18.65 5.88 -1.60
CA LEU A 227 -17.67 6.88 -2.03
C LEU A 227 -18.35 8.21 -2.37
N ALA A 228 -17.59 9.30 -2.28
CA ALA A 228 -18.10 10.63 -2.57
C ALA A 228 -18.53 10.78 -4.04
N GLU A 229 -19.51 11.64 -4.32
CA GLU A 229 -19.91 11.94 -5.70
C GLU A 229 -18.70 12.36 -6.55
N GLY A 230 -18.68 11.94 -7.82
CA GLY A 230 -17.57 12.20 -8.75
C GLY A 230 -16.30 11.38 -8.50
N TRP A 231 -16.30 10.40 -7.60
CA TRP A 231 -15.11 9.57 -7.33
C TRP A 231 -14.55 8.88 -8.58
N ARG A 232 -15.42 8.51 -9.53
CA ARG A 232 -14.98 7.87 -10.78
C ARG A 232 -14.16 8.79 -11.67
N ASP A 233 -14.45 10.09 -11.66
CA ASP A 233 -13.70 11.09 -12.43
C ASP A 233 -12.33 11.38 -11.80
N ARG A 234 -12.17 11.17 -10.49
CA ARG A 234 -10.89 11.30 -9.76
C ARG A 234 -10.00 10.07 -9.86
N GLN A 235 -10.55 8.89 -10.19
CA GLN A 235 -9.76 7.65 -10.26
C GLN A 235 -8.57 7.74 -11.22
N PRO A 236 -8.65 8.31 -12.43
CA PRO A 236 -7.49 8.45 -13.29
C PRO A 236 -6.34 9.25 -12.65
N ILE A 237 -6.67 10.26 -11.85
CA ILE A 237 -5.68 11.10 -11.15
C ILE A 237 -4.96 10.27 -10.07
N TYR A 238 -5.71 9.51 -9.26
CA TYR A 238 -5.13 8.68 -8.20
C TYR A 238 -4.33 7.50 -8.74
N ARG A 239 -4.75 6.90 -9.86
CA ARG A 239 -4.01 5.82 -10.53
C ARG A 239 -2.67 6.24 -11.11
N LEU A 240 -2.47 7.54 -11.38
CA LEU A 240 -1.19 8.02 -11.91
C LEU A 240 -0.03 7.73 -10.98
N TRP A 241 -0.21 7.89 -9.66
CA TRP A 241 0.89 7.67 -8.73
C TRP A 241 1.43 6.23 -8.76
N PRO A 242 0.65 5.16 -8.53
CA PRO A 242 1.17 3.81 -8.65
C PRO A 242 1.70 3.50 -10.05
N LEU A 243 1.09 4.00 -11.11
CA LEU A 243 1.59 3.81 -12.47
C LEU A 243 2.96 4.49 -12.69
N LEU A 244 3.20 5.65 -12.11
CA LEU A 244 4.50 6.34 -12.17
C LEU A 244 5.56 5.61 -11.34
N VAL A 245 5.19 5.05 -10.18
CA VAL A 245 6.07 4.16 -9.40
C VAL A 245 6.45 2.93 -10.23
N HIS A 246 5.48 2.25 -10.83
CA HIS A 246 5.72 1.09 -11.69
C HIS A 246 6.56 1.44 -12.93
N LEU A 247 6.32 2.60 -13.54
CA LEU A 247 7.14 3.08 -14.66
C LEU A 247 8.62 3.22 -14.26
N ARG A 248 8.90 3.66 -13.05
CA ARG A 248 10.27 3.79 -12.53
C ARG A 248 10.90 2.46 -12.13
N LEU A 249 10.11 1.52 -11.60
CA LEU A 249 10.60 0.19 -11.18
C LEU A 249 10.77 -0.76 -12.37
N PHE A 250 9.79 -0.80 -13.28
CA PHE A 250 9.68 -1.83 -14.30
C PHE A 250 9.82 -1.29 -15.73
N GLY A 251 10.08 0.01 -15.88
CA GLY A 251 10.44 0.62 -17.16
C GLY A 251 9.26 0.87 -18.10
N LYS A 252 9.58 1.01 -19.40
CA LYS A 252 8.68 1.56 -20.45
C LYS A 252 7.38 0.80 -20.65
N SER A 253 7.24 -0.42 -20.17
CA SER A 253 6.00 -1.21 -20.27
C SER A 253 4.79 -0.49 -19.64
N TYR A 254 5.02 0.37 -18.66
CA TYR A 254 3.97 1.15 -17.99
C TYR A 254 3.69 2.52 -18.62
N ALA A 255 4.50 2.97 -19.59
CA ALA A 255 4.34 4.30 -20.21
C ALA A 255 2.97 4.50 -20.86
N GLY A 256 2.46 3.47 -21.55
CA GLY A 256 1.13 3.52 -22.16
C GLY A 256 -0.01 3.63 -21.14
N ALA A 257 0.12 2.97 -19.98
CA ALA A 257 -0.87 3.07 -18.91
C ALA A 257 -0.88 4.46 -18.24
N VAL A 258 0.31 5.06 -18.05
CA VAL A 258 0.43 6.46 -17.57
C VAL A 258 -0.20 7.42 -18.56
N ASP A 259 0.07 7.27 -19.87
CA ASP A 259 -0.49 8.11 -20.93
C ASP A 259 -2.02 7.98 -20.98
N ALA A 260 -2.56 6.77 -20.89
CA ALA A 260 -3.99 6.51 -20.85
C ALA A 260 -4.67 7.16 -19.62
N ALA A 261 -4.04 7.04 -18.45
CA ALA A 261 -4.56 7.67 -17.22
C ALA A 261 -4.60 9.19 -17.33
N LEU A 262 -3.52 9.83 -17.85
CA LEU A 262 -3.50 11.28 -18.10
C LEU A 262 -4.54 11.72 -19.12
N SER A 263 -4.80 10.89 -20.14
CA SER A 263 -5.80 11.20 -21.18
C SER A 263 -7.24 11.03 -20.69
N ALA A 264 -7.45 10.23 -19.65
CA ALA A 264 -8.76 10.01 -19.04
C ALA A 264 -9.17 11.11 -18.05
N VAL A 265 -8.22 11.97 -17.63
CA VAL A 265 -8.56 13.11 -16.75
C VAL A 265 -9.39 14.11 -17.53
N ARG A 266 -10.57 14.43 -16.99
CA ARG A 266 -11.47 15.44 -17.56
C ARG A 266 -11.20 16.80 -16.87
N PHE A 267 -10.97 17.80 -17.70
CA PHE A 267 -10.70 19.18 -17.26
C PHE A 267 -11.94 20.06 -17.39
#